data_e86a478c2df5cf978a26f0d63ce33f53
#
_entry.id   e86a478c2df5cf978a26f0d63ce33f53
#
_cell.length_a   1.000
_cell.length_b   1.000
_cell.length_c   1.000
_cell.angle_alpha   90.00
_cell.angle_beta   90.00
_cell.angle_gamma   90.00
#
_symmetry.space_group_name_H-M   'P 1'
#
loop_
_entity.id
_entity.type
_entity.pdbx_description
1 polymer ?
#
loop_
_entity_poly.entity_id
_entity_poly.type
_entity_poly.pdbx_seq_one_letter_code
_entity_poly.pdbx_strand_id
1 'polypeptide(L)' 'MELTREELEIIDQAFGYISDTSGVKPEENELWDKIKGVLENE' A
#
# COMPACT_ATOMS: atom_id res chain seq x y z
N MET A 1 -7.57 -14.19 -4.29
CA MET A 1 -6.46 -13.94 -5.20
C MET A 1 -5.29 -13.34 -4.44
N GLU A 2 -4.13 -13.92 -4.58
CA GLU A 2 -2.95 -13.41 -3.89
C GLU A 2 -2.11 -12.54 -4.82
N LEU A 3 -1.58 -11.48 -4.27
CA LEU A 3 -0.72 -10.58 -5.01
C LEU A 3 0.74 -10.97 -4.80
N THR A 4 1.55 -10.79 -5.82
CA THR A 4 2.97 -11.02 -5.68
C THR A 4 3.61 -9.87 -4.92
N ARG A 5 4.83 -10.07 -4.44
CA ARG A 5 5.55 -9.01 -3.75
C ARG A 5 5.74 -7.78 -4.63
N GLU A 6 6.05 -8.01 -5.90
CA GLU A 6 6.21 -6.92 -6.85
C GLU A 6 4.93 -6.11 -6.99
N GLU A 7 3.79 -6.80 -7.05
CA GLU A 7 2.51 -6.12 -7.15
C GLU A 7 2.22 -5.30 -5.89
N LEU A 8 2.54 -5.86 -4.74
CA LEU A 8 2.35 -5.15 -3.47
C LEU A 8 3.23 -3.90 -3.40
N GLU A 9 4.46 -4.00 -3.91
CA GLU A 9 5.36 -2.86 -3.93
C GLU A 9 4.85 -1.75 -4.83
N ILE A 10 4.29 -2.13 -5.98
CA ILE A 10 3.70 -1.16 -6.89
C ILE A 10 2.54 -0.43 -6.23
N ILE A 11 1.68 -1.17 -5.55
CA ILE A 11 0.54 -0.58 -4.83
C ILE A 11 1.03 0.33 -3.72
N ASP A 12 2.05 -0.10 -3.00
CA ASP A 12 2.64 0.71 -1.94
C ASP A 12 3.15 2.05 -2.48
N GLN A 13 3.81 2.02 -3.62
CA GLN A 13 4.30 3.24 -4.25
C GLN A 13 3.15 4.15 -4.67
N ALA A 14 2.08 3.56 -5.19
CA ALA A 14 0.91 4.32 -5.61
C ALA A 14 0.28 5.04 -4.41
N PHE A 15 0.16 4.36 -3.29
CA PHE A 15 -0.36 4.97 -2.08
C PHE A 15 0.55 6.08 -1.59
N GLY A 16 1.86 5.87 -1.68
CA GLY A 16 2.82 6.90 -1.31
C GLY A 16 2.65 8.16 -2.14
N TYR A 17 2.44 7.99 -3.43
CA TYR A 17 2.21 9.09 -4.33
C TYR A 17 0.91 9.84 -3.98
N ILE A 18 -0.16 9.09 -3.73
CA ILE A 18 -1.45 9.67 -3.36
C ILE A 18 -1.33 10.44 -2.05
N SER A 19 -0.61 9.88 -1.10
CA SER A 19 -0.39 10.52 0.19
C SER A 19 0.33 11.86 0.03
N ASP A 20 1.25 11.91 -0.91
CA ASP A 20 2.06 13.10 -1.16
C ASP A 20 1.27 14.20 -1.88
N THR A 21 0.30 13.81 -2.71
CA THR A 21 -0.44 14.77 -3.54
C THR A 21 -1.79 15.15 -2.96
N SER A 22 -2.66 14.17 -2.73
CA SER A 22 -4.03 14.44 -2.28
C SER A 22 -4.36 13.95 -0.88
N GLY A 23 -3.51 13.12 -0.33
CA GLY A 23 -3.78 12.49 0.94
C GLY A 23 -4.55 11.18 0.78
N VAL A 24 -4.32 10.26 1.69
CA VAL A 24 -4.95 8.93 1.65
C VAL A 24 -6.20 8.96 2.51
N LYS A 25 -7.30 8.42 2.00
CA LYS A 25 -8.53 8.32 2.76
C LYS A 25 -8.37 7.29 3.87
N PRO A 26 -9.16 7.40 4.96
CA PRO A 26 -9.04 6.46 6.09
C PRO A 26 -9.17 5.00 5.66
N GLU A 27 -10.10 4.70 4.76
CA GLU A 27 -10.30 3.33 4.27
C GLU A 27 -9.08 2.84 3.52
N GLU A 28 -8.52 3.71 2.71
CA GLU A 28 -7.34 3.38 1.93
C GLU A 28 -6.12 3.25 2.81
N ASN A 29 -6.07 4.06 3.84
CA ASN A 29 -4.95 4.00 4.78
C ASN A 29 -4.91 2.66 5.51
N GLU A 30 -6.05 2.11 5.86
CA GLU A 30 -6.11 0.79 6.47
C GLU A 30 -5.57 -0.28 5.54
N LEU A 31 -5.96 -0.21 4.28
CA LEU A 31 -5.46 -1.16 3.28
C LEU A 31 -3.95 -1.01 3.10
N TRP A 32 -3.48 0.21 3.03
CA TRP A 32 -2.05 0.48 2.89
C TRP A 32 -1.26 -0.09 4.06
N ASP A 33 -1.80 0.06 5.26
CA ASP A 33 -1.15 -0.47 6.45
C ASP A 33 -1.01 -1.99 6.38
N LYS A 34 -2.04 -2.67 5.89
CA LYS A 34 -1.99 -4.13 5.71
C LYS A 34 -0.92 -4.51 4.70
N ILE A 35 -0.82 -3.76 3.61
CA ILE A 35 0.17 -4.02 2.58
C ILE A 35 1.58 -3.85 3.13
N LYS A 36 1.80 -2.81 3.90
CA LYS A 36 3.10 -2.59 4.54
C LYS A 36 3.46 -3.73 5.47
N GLY A 37 2.49 -4.21 6.23
CA GLY A 37 2.70 -5.32 7.13
C GLY A 37 3.15 -6.57 6.41
N VAL A 38 2.51 -6.87 5.29
CA VAL A 38 2.87 -8.03 4.48
C VAL A 38 4.29 -7.88 3.93
N LEU A 39 4.62 -6.71 3.42
CA LEU A 39 5.94 -6.47 2.85
C LEU A 39 7.04 -6.55 3.91
N GLU A 40 6.77 -6.09 5.12
CA GLU A 40 7.75 -6.14 6.19
C GLU A 40 7.97 -7.54 6.72
N ASN A 41 6.95 -8.38 6.67
CA ASN A 41 7.04 -9.75 7.18
C ASN A 41 7.65 -10.73 6.21
N GLU A 42 8.04 -10.29 5.08
CA GLU A 42 8.75 -11.12 4.13
C GLU A 42 10.26 -11.04 4.37
#